data_5227c7480dd960690d8fea8d225e18aa
#
_entry.id   5227c7480dd960690d8fea8d225e18aa
#
_cell.length_a   1.000
_cell.length_b   1.000
_cell.length_c   1.000
_cell.angle_alpha   90.00
_cell.angle_beta   90.00
_cell.angle_gamma   90.00
#
_symmetry.space_group_name_H-M   'P 1'
#
loop_
_entity.id
_entity.type
_entity.pdbx_description
1 polymer ?
#
loop_
_entity_poly.entity_id
_entity_poly.type
_entity_poly.pdbx_seq_one_letter_code
_entity_poly.pdbx_strand_id
1 'polypeptide(L)'
;MEESGVDSTGLSFHEWLDRWVESLPRPHLTEAIAEPNQAAVLSVDMINGFCCEGPLASPRVAGIIPALVRLFESMNRIGVRHFILSQDTHDPEAPEFGAYPPHAVAGTSESETISELKSLPFADTFTIIEKNSINSFIGTDLPAWLVRHPEVSTFVLVGNCTD
;
A
#
# COMPACT_ATOMS: atom_id res chain seq x y z
N MET A 1 -14.52 -32.51 7.73
CA MET A 1 -15.36 -31.87 8.76
C MET A 1 -14.86 -30.44 8.87
N GLU A 2 -15.56 -29.54 8.18
CA GLU A 2 -15.30 -28.10 8.31
C GLU A 2 -15.95 -27.68 9.63
N GLU A 3 -15.13 -27.37 10.64
CA GLU A 3 -15.61 -26.62 11.79
C GLU A 3 -15.99 -25.22 11.30
N SER A 4 -17.29 -24.98 11.18
CA SER A 4 -17.84 -23.65 11.03
C SER A 4 -17.51 -22.87 12.30
N GLY A 5 -16.45 -22.09 12.27
CA GLY A 5 -16.07 -21.19 13.36
C GLY A 5 -17.16 -20.14 13.55
N VAL A 6 -18.14 -20.45 14.40
CA VAL A 6 -19.18 -19.51 14.85
C VAL A 6 -18.70 -18.97 16.19
N ASP A 7 -18.64 -17.65 16.32
CA ASP A 7 -18.27 -17.01 17.59
C ASP A 7 -19.40 -17.09 18.63
N SER A 8 -19.15 -16.53 19.83
CA SER A 8 -20.15 -16.50 20.93
C SER A 8 -21.42 -15.71 20.59
N THR A 9 -21.48 -14.99 19.48
CA THR A 9 -22.65 -14.23 19.00
C THR A 9 -23.50 -15.03 18.00
N GLY A 10 -23.04 -16.22 17.58
CA GLY A 10 -23.72 -17.05 16.59
C GLY A 10 -23.50 -16.60 15.14
N LEU A 11 -22.59 -15.65 14.90
CA LEU A 11 -22.25 -15.15 13.58
C LEU A 11 -21.14 -16.00 12.94
N SER A 12 -21.18 -16.17 11.63
CA SER A 12 -20.02 -16.60 10.86
C SER A 12 -18.90 -15.55 10.93
N PHE A 13 -17.66 -15.97 10.73
CA PHE A 13 -16.52 -15.06 10.71
C PHE A 13 -16.73 -13.88 9.73
N HIS A 14 -17.30 -14.14 8.55
CA HIS A 14 -17.57 -13.08 7.56
C HIS A 14 -18.62 -12.08 8.06
N GLU A 15 -19.71 -12.55 8.63
CA GLU A 15 -20.74 -11.65 9.19
C GLU A 15 -20.23 -10.82 10.36
N TRP A 16 -19.37 -11.42 11.19
CA TRP A 16 -18.70 -10.70 12.27
C TRP A 16 -17.75 -9.62 11.70
N LEU A 17 -16.93 -9.96 10.69
CA LEU A 17 -16.00 -9.04 10.04
C LEU A 17 -16.74 -7.87 9.39
N ASP A 18 -17.82 -8.14 8.67
CA ASP A 18 -18.63 -7.09 8.02
C ASP A 18 -19.19 -6.12 9.08
N ARG A 19 -19.75 -6.62 10.15
CA ARG A 19 -20.26 -5.80 11.27
C ARG A 19 -19.14 -5.00 11.94
N TRP A 20 -17.99 -5.62 12.14
CA TRP A 20 -16.84 -4.94 12.71
C TRP A 20 -16.39 -3.79 11.82
N VAL A 21 -16.23 -4.01 10.51
CA VAL A 21 -15.89 -2.97 9.54
C VAL A 21 -16.93 -1.85 9.51
N GLU A 22 -18.23 -2.18 9.56
CA GLU A 22 -19.31 -1.20 9.63
C GLU A 22 -19.27 -0.34 10.91
N SER A 23 -18.80 -0.92 12.01
CA SER A 23 -18.69 -0.24 13.30
C SER A 23 -17.48 0.71 13.42
N LEU A 24 -16.51 0.61 12.50
CA LEU A 24 -15.31 1.45 12.54
C LEU A 24 -15.67 2.94 12.35
N PRO A 25 -15.03 3.84 13.10
CA PRO A 25 -15.19 5.27 12.88
C PRO A 25 -14.84 5.65 11.44
N ARG A 26 -15.63 6.54 10.86
CA ARG A 26 -15.40 7.10 9.51
C ARG A 26 -15.22 8.62 9.61
N PRO A 27 -14.13 9.09 10.23
CA PRO A 27 -13.89 10.52 10.37
C PRO A 27 -13.68 11.16 8.99
N HIS A 28 -13.95 12.45 8.90
CA HIS A 28 -13.51 13.21 7.73
C HIS A 28 -11.98 13.21 7.65
N LEU A 29 -11.45 13.27 6.44
CA LEU A 29 -9.99 13.24 6.22
C LEU A 29 -9.27 14.35 7.00
N THR A 30 -9.87 15.55 7.07
CA THR A 30 -9.34 16.71 7.82
C THR A 30 -9.39 16.54 9.34
N GLU A 31 -10.24 15.63 9.83
CA GLU A 31 -10.29 15.30 11.26
C GLU A 31 -9.27 14.22 11.58
N ALA A 32 -9.12 13.23 10.68
CA ALA A 32 -8.13 12.16 10.82
C ALA A 32 -6.69 12.68 10.67
N ILE A 33 -6.48 13.70 9.82
CA ILE A 33 -5.19 14.31 9.52
C ILE A 33 -5.22 15.78 10.01
N ALA A 34 -5.10 15.96 11.31
CA ALA A 34 -5.13 17.29 11.93
C ALA A 34 -3.91 18.14 11.56
N GLU A 35 -2.74 17.50 11.40
CA GLU A 35 -1.47 18.15 11.09
C GLU A 35 -0.89 17.56 9.79
N PRO A 36 -1.32 18.06 8.61
CA PRO A 36 -0.91 17.49 7.32
C PRO A 36 0.60 17.49 7.06
N ASN A 37 1.34 18.43 7.62
CA ASN A 37 2.80 18.50 7.55
C ASN A 37 3.51 17.43 8.40
N GLN A 38 2.80 16.77 9.30
CA GLN A 38 3.27 15.65 10.11
C GLN A 38 2.72 14.29 9.63
N ALA A 39 2.07 14.28 8.47
CA ALA A 39 1.47 13.09 7.91
C ALA A 39 2.19 12.62 6.64
N ALA A 40 2.24 11.30 6.47
CA ALA A 40 2.70 10.65 5.25
C ALA A 40 1.67 9.64 4.74
N VAL A 41 1.57 9.50 3.44
CA VAL A 41 0.92 8.35 2.78
C VAL A 41 2.00 7.32 2.47
N LEU A 42 1.83 6.10 2.96
CA LEU A 42 2.66 4.95 2.61
C LEU A 42 1.83 3.99 1.77
N SER A 43 2.10 3.98 0.48
CA SER A 43 1.47 3.07 -0.48
C SER A 43 2.33 1.82 -0.65
N VAL A 44 1.73 0.64 -0.52
CA VAL A 44 2.42 -0.64 -0.63
C VAL A 44 2.01 -1.31 -1.94
N ASP A 45 3.00 -1.65 -2.74
CA ASP A 45 2.91 -2.52 -3.91
C ASP A 45 1.86 -2.13 -4.96
N MET A 46 1.67 -0.82 -5.16
CA MET A 46 0.83 -0.31 -6.26
C MET A 46 1.65 -0.20 -7.54
N ILE A 47 2.07 -1.37 -8.03
CA ILE A 47 2.90 -1.56 -9.21
C ILE A 47 2.14 -2.33 -10.29
N ASN A 48 2.64 -2.30 -11.52
CA ASN A 48 2.00 -2.98 -12.65
C ASN A 48 1.88 -4.48 -12.40
N GLY A 49 2.88 -5.11 -11.77
CA GLY A 49 2.94 -6.55 -11.50
C GLY A 49 1.83 -7.11 -10.63
N PHE A 50 1.22 -6.27 -9.77
CA PHE A 50 0.05 -6.65 -8.97
C PHE A 50 -1.27 -6.09 -9.51
N CYS A 51 -1.22 -5.05 -10.31
CA CYS A 51 -2.43 -4.37 -10.81
C CYS A 51 -2.84 -4.80 -12.21
N CYS A 52 -1.88 -4.93 -13.14
CA CYS A 52 -2.17 -4.91 -14.57
C CYS A 52 -1.58 -6.10 -15.34
N GLU A 53 -0.40 -6.59 -14.97
CA GLU A 53 0.34 -7.57 -15.76
C GLU A 53 1.14 -8.52 -14.85
N GLY A 54 1.60 -9.62 -15.43
CA GLY A 54 2.39 -10.60 -14.70
C GLY A 54 1.56 -11.65 -13.93
N PRO A 55 2.25 -12.62 -13.31
CA PRO A 55 1.61 -13.80 -12.74
C PRO A 55 0.80 -13.51 -11.45
N LEU A 56 1.05 -12.38 -10.78
CA LEU A 56 0.36 -11.99 -9.56
C LEU A 56 -0.63 -10.84 -9.76
N ALA A 57 -0.83 -10.39 -11.00
CA ALA A 57 -1.80 -9.35 -11.30
C ALA A 57 -3.22 -9.76 -10.93
N SER A 58 -3.95 -8.86 -10.26
CA SER A 58 -5.30 -9.13 -9.78
C SER A 58 -6.27 -7.99 -10.13
N PRO A 59 -7.41 -8.30 -10.76
CA PRO A 59 -8.47 -7.32 -10.97
C PRO A 59 -9.01 -6.69 -9.67
N ARG A 60 -8.87 -7.39 -8.54
CA ARG A 60 -9.26 -6.87 -7.23
C ARG A 60 -8.31 -5.77 -6.79
N VAL A 61 -6.99 -5.95 -7.00
CA VAL A 61 -5.99 -4.92 -6.74
C VAL A 61 -6.15 -3.75 -7.71
N ALA A 62 -6.32 -4.01 -9.01
CA ALA A 62 -6.64 -2.96 -9.99
C ALA A 62 -7.89 -2.16 -9.60
N GLY A 63 -8.89 -2.82 -9.03
CA GLY A 63 -10.16 -2.18 -8.62
C GLY A 63 -10.01 -1.09 -7.56
N ILE A 64 -8.92 -1.06 -6.77
CA ILE A 64 -8.70 -0.02 -5.77
C ILE A 64 -8.06 1.25 -6.35
N ILE A 65 -7.47 1.18 -7.54
CA ILE A 65 -6.74 2.31 -8.16
C ILE A 65 -7.54 3.62 -8.16
N PRO A 66 -8.81 3.66 -8.59
CA PRO A 66 -9.56 4.92 -8.59
C PRO A 66 -9.76 5.54 -7.20
N ALA A 67 -9.89 4.70 -6.16
CA ALA A 67 -10.00 5.18 -4.79
C ALA A 67 -8.66 5.70 -4.27
N LEU A 68 -7.59 5.00 -4.60
CA LEU A 68 -6.22 5.37 -4.24
C LEU A 68 -5.83 6.72 -4.85
N VAL A 69 -6.06 6.92 -6.14
CA VAL A 69 -5.80 8.20 -6.83
C VAL A 69 -6.54 9.35 -6.15
N ARG A 70 -7.84 9.17 -5.88
CA ARG A 70 -8.63 10.20 -5.15
C ARG A 70 -8.07 10.48 -3.76
N LEU A 71 -7.57 9.46 -3.06
CA LEU A 71 -6.94 9.65 -1.76
C LEU A 71 -5.67 10.48 -1.88
N PHE A 72 -4.76 10.13 -2.79
CA PHE A 72 -3.53 10.89 -3.04
C PHE A 72 -3.81 12.36 -3.37
N GLU A 73 -4.75 12.63 -4.28
CA GLU A 73 -5.17 14.00 -4.60
C GLU A 73 -5.73 14.74 -3.39
N SER A 74 -6.54 14.05 -2.57
CA SER A 74 -7.15 14.65 -1.39
C SER A 74 -6.10 14.94 -0.31
N MET A 75 -5.17 14.03 -0.08
CA MET A 75 -4.06 14.21 0.85
C MET A 75 -3.17 15.38 0.43
N ASN A 76 -2.81 15.45 -0.86
CA ASN A 76 -2.04 16.57 -1.39
C ASN A 76 -2.80 17.91 -1.25
N ARG A 77 -4.12 17.91 -1.49
CA ARG A 77 -4.97 19.11 -1.38
C ARG A 77 -5.05 19.66 0.03
N ILE A 78 -5.09 18.79 1.06
CA ILE A 78 -5.10 19.22 2.47
C ILE A 78 -3.72 19.59 3.00
N GLY A 79 -2.65 19.40 2.24
CA GLY A 79 -1.31 19.85 2.59
C GLY A 79 -0.31 18.75 2.94
N VAL A 80 -0.66 17.47 2.86
CA VAL A 80 0.33 16.38 2.99
C VAL A 80 1.34 16.46 1.85
N ARG A 81 2.63 16.24 2.17
CA ARG A 81 3.73 16.34 1.22
C ARG A 81 4.62 15.10 1.18
N HIS A 82 4.43 14.18 2.10
CA HIS A 82 5.19 12.94 2.15
C HIS A 82 4.36 11.80 1.56
N PHE A 83 4.76 11.36 0.37
CA PHE A 83 4.17 10.22 -0.33
C PHE A 83 5.28 9.19 -0.55
N ILE A 84 5.19 8.07 0.14
CA ILE A 84 6.17 6.99 0.11
C ILE A 84 5.53 5.82 -0.62
N LEU A 85 6.18 5.32 -1.65
CA LEU A 85 5.75 4.14 -2.41
C LEU A 85 6.74 3.01 -2.14
N SER A 86 6.35 2.07 -1.29
CA SER A 86 7.09 0.84 -1.05
C SER A 86 6.69 -0.18 -2.10
N GLN A 87 7.65 -0.67 -2.87
CA GLN A 87 7.40 -1.41 -4.10
C GLN A 87 8.32 -2.62 -4.21
N ASP A 88 7.74 -3.79 -4.53
CA ASP A 88 8.54 -4.95 -4.88
C ASP A 88 9.39 -4.66 -6.11
N THR A 89 10.68 -4.92 -5.96
CA THR A 89 11.70 -4.80 -6.99
C THR A 89 12.70 -5.91 -6.74
N HIS A 90 12.33 -7.12 -7.19
CA HIS A 90 13.07 -8.33 -6.85
C HIS A 90 14.30 -8.53 -7.72
N ASP A 91 15.36 -9.02 -7.11
CA ASP A 91 16.46 -9.61 -7.86
C ASP A 91 15.98 -10.81 -8.69
N PRO A 92 16.53 -11.06 -9.90
CA PRO A 92 16.12 -12.20 -10.72
C PRO A 92 16.25 -13.58 -10.02
N GLU A 93 17.08 -13.66 -8.99
CA GLU A 93 17.33 -14.86 -8.19
C GLU A 93 16.79 -14.72 -6.75
N ALA A 94 15.76 -13.90 -6.54
CA ALA A 94 15.20 -13.69 -5.22
C ALA A 94 14.76 -15.02 -4.58
N PRO A 95 15.10 -15.27 -3.30
CA PRO A 95 14.71 -16.51 -2.60
C PRO A 95 13.20 -16.75 -2.58
N GLU A 96 12.41 -15.71 -2.66
CA GLU A 96 10.96 -15.73 -2.71
C GLU A 96 10.42 -16.50 -3.92
N PHE A 97 11.15 -16.52 -5.02
CA PHE A 97 10.78 -17.28 -6.23
C PHE A 97 10.84 -18.81 -6.06
N GLY A 98 11.32 -19.29 -4.90
CA GLY A 98 11.13 -20.67 -4.50
C GLY A 98 9.72 -21.02 -4.05
N ALA A 99 8.91 -20.01 -3.65
CA ALA A 99 7.54 -20.16 -3.19
C ALA A 99 6.51 -19.54 -4.16
N TYR A 100 6.89 -18.47 -4.85
CA TYR A 100 6.05 -17.73 -5.80
C TYR A 100 6.70 -17.74 -7.19
N PRO A 101 5.91 -17.62 -8.28
CA PRO A 101 6.48 -17.40 -9.61
C PRO A 101 7.28 -16.09 -9.62
N PRO A 102 8.34 -15.97 -10.44
CA PRO A 102 9.04 -14.71 -10.62
C PRO A 102 8.06 -13.59 -10.98
N HIS A 103 8.12 -12.48 -10.25
CA HIS A 103 7.26 -11.32 -10.41
C HIS A 103 8.02 -10.05 -9.98
N ALA A 104 7.57 -8.90 -10.43
CA ALA A 104 8.13 -7.59 -10.09
C ALA A 104 9.67 -7.55 -10.16
N VAL A 105 10.26 -8.25 -11.13
CA VAL A 105 11.72 -8.32 -11.29
C VAL A 105 12.27 -6.95 -11.65
N ALA A 106 13.38 -6.56 -11.01
CA ALA A 106 14.05 -5.29 -11.22
C ALA A 106 14.31 -5.00 -12.71
N GLY A 107 13.96 -3.80 -13.16
CA GLY A 107 14.12 -3.36 -14.54
C GLY A 107 13.05 -3.89 -15.52
N THR A 108 12.04 -4.59 -15.04
CA THR A 108 10.86 -4.94 -15.84
C THR A 108 9.71 -3.96 -15.58
N SER A 109 8.74 -3.93 -16.50
CA SER A 109 7.53 -3.11 -16.33
C SER A 109 6.73 -3.51 -15.08
N GLU A 110 6.78 -4.77 -14.68
CA GLU A 110 6.07 -5.26 -13.49
C GLU A 110 6.47 -4.53 -12.19
N SER A 111 7.76 -4.18 -12.04
CA SER A 111 8.26 -3.46 -10.85
C SER A 111 7.99 -1.95 -10.88
N GLU A 112 7.44 -1.43 -11.97
CA GLU A 112 7.15 0.00 -12.07
C GLU A 112 5.84 0.40 -11.38
N THR A 113 5.84 1.58 -10.78
CA THR A 113 4.61 2.22 -10.27
C THR A 113 3.55 2.29 -11.37
N ILE A 114 2.29 2.05 -11.03
CA ILE A 114 1.16 2.18 -11.97
C ILE A 114 1.09 3.57 -12.60
N SER A 115 0.63 3.63 -13.86
CA SER A 115 0.57 4.86 -14.66
C SER A 115 -0.28 5.95 -14.01
N GLU A 116 -1.35 5.57 -13.33
CA GLU A 116 -2.28 6.49 -12.67
C GLU A 116 -1.61 7.30 -11.55
N LEU A 117 -0.72 6.69 -10.77
CA LEU A 117 0.05 7.40 -9.76
C LEU A 117 1.17 8.23 -10.40
N LYS A 118 1.87 7.68 -11.41
CA LYS A 118 2.92 8.40 -12.14
C LYS A 118 2.39 9.65 -12.86
N SER A 119 1.11 9.68 -13.20
CA SER A 119 0.46 10.80 -13.90
C SER A 119 -0.03 11.92 -12.99
N LEU A 120 0.08 11.77 -11.66
CA LEU A 120 -0.33 12.82 -10.73
C LEU A 120 0.57 14.05 -10.86
N PRO A 121 0.02 15.28 -10.79
CA PRO A 121 0.80 16.52 -10.97
C PRO A 121 1.94 16.71 -9.96
N PHE A 122 1.96 15.94 -8.88
CA PHE A 122 2.96 15.98 -7.81
C PHE A 122 3.73 14.65 -7.68
N ALA A 123 3.69 13.81 -8.70
CA ALA A 123 4.36 12.49 -8.68
C ALA A 123 5.88 12.61 -8.55
N ASP A 124 6.47 13.73 -8.96
CA ASP A 124 7.89 14.05 -8.80
C ASP A 124 8.33 14.21 -7.34
N THR A 125 7.37 14.34 -6.40
CA THR A 125 7.64 14.41 -4.97
C THR A 125 7.63 13.03 -4.28
N PHE A 126 7.31 11.97 -5.01
CA PHE A 126 7.20 10.64 -4.42
C PHE A 126 8.58 10.10 -4.02
N THR A 127 8.62 9.49 -2.84
CA THR A 127 9.77 8.71 -2.39
C THR A 127 9.52 7.25 -2.72
N ILE A 128 10.29 6.69 -3.64
CA ILE A 128 10.21 5.28 -3.99
C ILE A 128 11.13 4.50 -3.06
N ILE A 129 10.59 3.47 -2.42
CA ILE A 129 11.32 2.52 -1.57
C ILE A 129 11.23 1.15 -2.25
N GLU A 130 12.27 0.80 -2.96
CA GLU A 130 12.37 -0.52 -3.59
C GLU A 130 12.72 -1.57 -2.53
N LYS A 131 11.98 -2.67 -2.51
CA LYS A 131 12.18 -3.79 -1.59
C LYS A 131 12.32 -5.12 -2.33
N ASN A 132 13.25 -5.94 -1.90
CA ASN A 132 13.48 -7.31 -2.41
C ASN A 132 12.94 -8.37 -1.43
N SER A 133 11.95 -8.01 -0.65
CA SER A 133 11.26 -8.89 0.30
C SER A 133 9.93 -8.28 0.72
N ILE A 134 9.07 -9.10 1.33
CA ILE A 134 7.77 -8.64 1.85
C ILE A 134 7.88 -7.50 2.89
N ASN A 135 9.02 -7.41 3.58
CA ASN A 135 9.24 -6.42 4.64
C ASN A 135 9.93 -5.16 4.12
N SER A 136 9.23 -4.05 4.12
CA SER A 136 9.73 -2.73 3.67
C SER A 136 10.90 -2.16 4.50
N PHE A 137 11.24 -2.75 5.64
CA PHE A 137 12.35 -2.31 6.48
C PHE A 137 13.65 -3.06 6.21
N ILE A 138 13.60 -4.20 5.54
CA ILE A 138 14.79 -5.05 5.33
C ILE A 138 15.51 -4.66 4.05
N GLY A 139 16.74 -4.14 4.20
CA GLY A 139 17.60 -3.80 3.06
C GLY A 139 17.11 -2.60 2.23
N THR A 140 16.27 -1.72 2.81
CA THR A 140 15.71 -0.56 2.13
C THR A 140 16.12 0.75 2.81
N ASP A 141 15.80 1.87 2.15
CA ASP A 141 16.02 3.22 2.69
C ASP A 141 14.89 3.70 3.63
N LEU A 142 13.83 2.92 3.86
CA LEU A 142 12.70 3.35 4.69
C LEU A 142 13.12 3.68 6.14
N PRO A 143 13.96 2.89 6.83
CA PRO A 143 14.45 3.26 8.16
C PRO A 143 15.21 4.58 8.18
N ALA A 144 16.06 4.81 7.17
CA ALA A 144 16.82 6.06 7.07
C ALA A 144 15.91 7.24 6.72
N TRP A 145 14.86 7.03 5.94
CA TRP A 145 13.84 8.04 5.65
C TRP A 145 13.13 8.48 6.93
N LEU A 146 12.70 7.53 7.77
CA LEU A 146 12.04 7.82 9.06
C LEU A 146 12.93 8.64 10.00
N VAL A 147 14.22 8.32 10.04
CA VAL A 147 15.20 9.08 10.85
C VAL A 147 15.36 10.52 10.34
N ARG A 148 15.29 10.73 9.02
CA ARG A 148 15.40 12.07 8.40
C ARG A 148 14.13 12.90 8.53
N HIS A 149 12.98 12.26 8.81
CA HIS A 149 11.66 12.90 8.91
C HIS A 149 11.02 12.68 10.30
N PRO A 150 11.68 13.12 11.39
CA PRO A 150 11.16 12.92 12.75
C PRO A 150 9.88 13.71 13.03
N GLU A 151 9.56 14.67 12.18
CA GLU A 151 8.30 15.43 12.22
C GLU A 151 7.09 14.57 11.81
N VAL A 152 7.28 13.52 11.02
CA VAL A 152 6.18 12.66 10.57
C VAL A 152 5.78 11.69 11.67
N SER A 153 4.58 11.87 12.17
CA SER A 153 4.01 11.07 13.27
C SER A 153 2.73 10.33 12.90
N THR A 154 2.15 10.65 11.75
CA THR A 154 0.91 10.04 11.27
C THR A 154 1.14 9.39 9.91
N PHE A 155 0.80 8.09 9.81
CA PHE A 155 0.91 7.35 8.54
C PHE A 155 -0.45 6.86 8.09
N VAL A 156 -0.78 7.12 6.83
CA VAL A 156 -1.93 6.53 6.15
C VAL A 156 -1.41 5.40 5.26
N LEU A 157 -1.64 4.17 5.70
CA LEU A 157 -1.22 2.96 4.98
C LEU A 157 -2.29 2.56 3.98
N VAL A 158 -1.88 2.36 2.74
CA VAL A 158 -2.78 2.02 1.62
C VAL A 158 -2.08 1.09 0.64
N GLY A 159 -2.84 0.47 -0.22
CA GLY A 159 -2.31 -0.35 -1.30
C GLY A 159 -2.69 -1.81 -1.20
N ASN A 160 -1.79 -2.66 -1.66
CA ASN A 160 -1.91 -4.11 -1.70
C ASN A 160 -0.92 -4.71 -0.69
N CYS A 161 -1.22 -5.91 -0.13
CA CYS A 161 -0.34 -6.59 0.85
C CYS A 161 0.07 -5.65 2.01
N THR A 162 -0.91 -5.02 2.64
CA THR A 162 -0.67 -4.07 3.75
C THR A 162 -0.72 -4.74 5.13
N ASP A 163 -0.86 -6.03 5.18
CA ASP A 163 -0.93 -6.90 6.36
C ASP A 163 0.44 -7.28 6.94
#